data_70b1f69715cae66e10ae4deb6f0047b1
#
_entry.id   70b1f69715cae66e10ae4deb6f0047b1
#
_cell.length_a   1.000
_cell.length_b   1.000
_cell.length_c   1.000
_cell.angle_alpha   90.00
_cell.angle_beta   90.00
_cell.angle_gamma   90.00
#
_symmetry.space_group_name_H-M   'P 1'
#
loop_
_entity.id
_entity.type
_entity.pdbx_description
1 polymer ?
#
loop_
_entity_poly.entity_id
_entity_poly.type
_entity_poly.pdbx_seq_one_letter_code
_entity_poly.pdbx_strand_id
1 'polypeptide(L)'
;MQANNSLLTSVDDVMDAKYGKVGTPEREQFRREAYAYYMGQILYDARKSEKLTQKELAMRVGVNKSYISKIEKGVVEPGIAMFYSIASALGLSVELNKRIVVT
;
A
#
# COMPACT_ATOMS: atom_id res chain seq x y z
N MET A 1 20.47 -6.26 -8.36
CA MET A 1 19.23 -6.57 -7.62
C MET A 1 19.08 -8.06 -7.31
N GLN A 2 20.14 -8.81 -7.51
CA GLN A 2 20.10 -10.26 -7.29
C GLN A 2 19.79 -10.63 -5.84
N ALA A 3 20.36 -9.90 -4.88
CA ALA A 3 20.14 -10.17 -3.47
C ALA A 3 18.66 -10.02 -3.08
N ASN A 4 17.97 -9.03 -3.67
CA ASN A 4 16.56 -8.82 -3.42
C ASN A 4 15.70 -9.95 -3.95
N ASN A 5 16.06 -10.51 -5.11
CA ASN A 5 15.32 -11.63 -5.68
C ASN A 5 15.42 -12.88 -4.81
N SER A 6 16.59 -13.17 -4.27
CA SER A 6 16.78 -14.31 -3.36
C SER A 6 15.96 -14.13 -2.08
N LEU A 7 16.00 -12.93 -1.52
CA LEU A 7 15.24 -12.64 -0.29
C LEU A 7 13.74 -12.77 -0.53
N LEU A 8 13.24 -12.24 -1.65
CA LEU A 8 11.81 -12.31 -1.98
C LEU A 8 11.37 -13.75 -2.18
N THR A 9 12.20 -14.59 -2.79
CA THR A 9 11.89 -16.01 -2.97
C THR A 9 11.76 -16.72 -1.62
N SER A 10 12.68 -16.44 -0.69
CA SER A 10 12.62 -17.01 0.66
C SER A 10 11.36 -16.58 1.41
N VAL A 11 10.99 -15.31 1.28
CA VAL A 11 9.78 -14.78 1.91
C VAL A 11 8.55 -15.47 1.30
N ASP A 12 8.50 -15.63 -0.01
CA ASP A 12 7.39 -16.29 -0.68
C ASP A 12 7.25 -17.75 -0.24
N ASP A 13 8.35 -18.48 -0.07
CA ASP A 13 8.32 -19.85 0.41
C ASP A 13 7.73 -19.93 1.82
N VAL A 14 8.13 -19.01 2.69
CA VAL A 14 7.60 -18.95 4.06
C VAL A 14 6.11 -18.63 4.03
N MET A 15 5.72 -17.69 3.18
CA MET A 15 4.32 -17.30 3.04
C MET A 15 3.46 -18.44 2.51
N ASP A 16 3.97 -19.22 1.56
CA ASP A 16 3.27 -20.37 1.02
C ASP A 16 2.99 -21.41 2.09
N ALA A 17 3.97 -21.65 2.96
CA ALA A 17 3.82 -22.62 4.03
C ALA A 17 2.83 -22.14 5.10
N LYS A 18 2.80 -20.84 5.39
CA LYS A 18 2.01 -20.28 6.49
C LYS A 18 0.61 -19.87 6.08
N TYR A 19 0.46 -19.28 4.88
CA TYR A 19 -0.79 -18.63 4.44
C TYR A 19 -1.39 -19.25 3.19
N GLY A 20 -0.83 -20.35 2.70
CA GLY A 20 -1.29 -21.00 1.48
C GLY A 20 -0.50 -20.53 0.27
N LYS A 21 -0.63 -21.28 -0.82
CA LYS A 21 0.09 -20.99 -2.06
C LYS A 21 -0.51 -19.81 -2.79
N VAL A 22 0.30 -19.17 -3.62
CA VAL A 22 -0.15 -18.10 -4.51
C VAL A 22 -1.32 -18.60 -5.35
N GLY A 23 -2.38 -17.80 -5.43
CA GLY A 23 -3.59 -18.15 -6.16
C GLY A 23 -4.67 -18.76 -5.29
N THR A 24 -4.38 -19.16 -4.05
CA THR A 24 -5.43 -19.60 -3.13
C THR A 24 -6.13 -18.38 -2.52
N PRO A 25 -7.41 -18.51 -2.12
CA PRO A 25 -8.10 -17.40 -1.48
C PRO A 25 -7.40 -16.88 -0.22
N GLU A 26 -6.84 -17.75 0.59
CA GLU A 26 -6.13 -17.37 1.82
C GLU A 26 -4.89 -16.56 1.51
N ARG A 27 -4.12 -16.97 0.49
CA ARG A 27 -2.91 -16.25 0.10
C ARG A 27 -3.25 -14.90 -0.52
N GLU A 28 -4.29 -14.83 -1.33
CA GLU A 28 -4.71 -13.57 -1.95
C GLU A 28 -5.23 -12.59 -0.91
N GLN A 29 -5.97 -13.08 0.09
CA GLN A 29 -6.44 -12.24 1.20
C GLN A 29 -5.25 -11.69 1.98
N PHE A 30 -4.29 -12.52 2.31
CA PHE A 30 -3.09 -12.08 3.01
C PHE A 30 -2.33 -11.02 2.19
N ARG A 31 -2.16 -11.26 0.89
CA ARG A 31 -1.47 -10.32 0.01
C ARG A 31 -2.16 -8.95 0.00
N ARG A 32 -3.49 -8.95 -0.09
CA ARG A 32 -4.27 -7.72 -0.11
C ARG A 32 -4.09 -6.95 1.18
N GLU A 33 -4.16 -7.62 2.31
CA GLU A 33 -3.98 -7.00 3.61
C GLU A 33 -2.58 -6.44 3.78
N ALA A 34 -1.58 -7.17 3.32
CA ALA A 34 -0.19 -6.72 3.38
C ALA A 34 0.03 -5.47 2.52
N TYR A 35 -0.54 -5.43 1.32
CA TYR A 35 -0.42 -4.26 0.46
C TYR A 35 -1.14 -3.05 1.05
N ALA A 36 -2.33 -3.25 1.61
CA ALA A 36 -3.07 -2.16 2.24
C ALA A 36 -2.27 -1.56 3.41
N TYR A 37 -1.67 -2.41 4.23
CA TYR A 37 -0.83 -1.97 5.32
C TYR A 37 0.40 -1.20 4.81
N TYR A 38 1.08 -1.76 3.82
CA TYR A 38 2.28 -1.15 3.26
C TYR A 38 1.98 0.22 2.64
N MET A 39 0.93 0.30 1.83
CA MET A 39 0.55 1.57 1.21
C MET A 39 0.11 2.58 2.26
N GLY A 40 -0.58 2.11 3.30
CA GLY A 40 -0.96 2.97 4.41
C GLY A 40 0.25 3.60 5.09
N GLN A 41 1.32 2.84 5.27
CA GLN A 41 2.56 3.35 5.85
C GLN A 41 3.23 4.39 4.94
N ILE A 42 3.24 4.16 3.65
CA ILE A 42 3.80 5.13 2.70
C ILE A 42 3.04 6.46 2.79
N LEU A 43 1.71 6.39 2.83
CA LEU A 43 0.89 7.60 2.94
C LEU A 43 1.10 8.30 4.28
N TYR A 44 1.19 7.53 5.36
CA TYR A 44 1.47 8.06 6.70
C TYR A 44 2.81 8.81 6.70
N ASP A 45 3.87 8.17 6.22
CA ASP A 45 5.20 8.77 6.20
C ASP A 45 5.23 10.04 5.35
N ALA A 46 4.57 10.01 4.20
CA ALA A 46 4.50 11.18 3.32
C ALA A 46 3.75 12.33 4.01
N ARG A 47 2.65 12.02 4.70
CA ARG A 47 1.89 13.03 5.43
C ARG A 47 2.73 13.67 6.52
N LYS A 48 3.46 12.84 7.29
CA LYS A 48 4.34 13.35 8.35
C LYS A 48 5.45 14.22 7.76
N SER A 49 6.01 13.79 6.64
CA SER A 49 7.04 14.56 5.94
C SER A 49 6.54 15.93 5.49
N GLU A 50 5.29 15.99 5.05
CA GLU A 50 4.65 17.24 4.65
C GLU A 50 4.14 18.06 5.85
N LYS A 51 4.31 17.55 7.06
CA LYS A 51 3.88 18.21 8.31
C LYS A 51 2.39 18.49 8.33
N LEU A 52 1.60 17.58 7.76
CA LEU A 52 0.14 17.69 7.76
C LEU A 52 -0.45 16.80 8.84
N THR A 53 -1.51 17.29 9.48
CA THR A 53 -2.31 16.44 10.37
C THR A 53 -3.25 15.60 9.53
N GLN A 54 -3.77 14.53 10.12
CA GLN A 54 -4.82 13.73 9.46
C GLN A 54 -6.03 14.58 9.11
N LYS A 55 -6.40 15.50 9.99
CA LYS A 55 -7.52 16.41 9.75
C LYS A 55 -7.27 17.31 8.54
N GLU A 56 -6.07 17.87 8.44
CA GLU A 56 -5.73 18.73 7.32
C GLU A 56 -5.74 17.98 6.00
N LEU A 57 -5.18 16.77 5.98
CA LEU A 57 -5.21 15.94 4.78
C LEU A 57 -6.66 15.58 4.41
N ALA A 58 -7.45 15.20 5.40
CA ALA A 58 -8.86 14.85 5.19
C ALA A 58 -9.62 16.01 4.55
N MET A 59 -9.39 17.23 5.03
CA MET A 59 -10.03 18.44 4.47
C MET A 59 -9.61 18.67 3.02
N ARG A 60 -8.35 18.44 2.69
CA ARG A 60 -7.86 18.65 1.33
C ARG A 60 -8.49 17.70 0.31
N VAL A 61 -8.78 16.47 0.72
CA VAL A 61 -9.33 15.47 -0.20
C VAL A 61 -10.83 15.24 -0.01
N GLY A 62 -11.46 15.96 0.91
CA GLY A 62 -12.90 15.93 1.06
C GLY A 62 -13.46 14.71 1.78
N VAL A 63 -12.70 14.18 2.74
CA VAL A 63 -13.15 13.04 3.56
C VAL A 63 -12.99 13.40 5.04
N ASN A 64 -13.43 12.51 5.92
CA ASN A 64 -13.26 12.75 7.35
C ASN A 64 -11.94 12.18 7.85
N LYS A 65 -11.51 12.66 9.02
CA LYS A 65 -10.26 12.25 9.64
C LYS A 65 -10.20 10.75 9.92
N SER A 66 -11.32 10.17 10.33
CA SER A 66 -11.39 8.74 10.63
C SER A 66 -11.05 7.89 9.41
N TYR A 67 -11.49 8.31 8.24
CA TYR A 67 -11.19 7.60 6.99
C TYR A 67 -9.69 7.61 6.70
N ILE A 68 -9.05 8.77 6.84
CA ILE A 68 -7.60 8.87 6.66
C ILE A 68 -6.87 7.96 7.67
N SER A 69 -7.30 7.99 8.93
CA SER A 69 -6.69 7.15 9.97
C SER A 69 -6.78 5.66 9.61
N LYS A 70 -7.93 5.22 9.11
CA LYS A 70 -8.13 3.81 8.75
C LYS A 70 -7.32 3.40 7.54
N ILE A 71 -7.17 4.29 6.56
CA ILE A 71 -6.31 4.03 5.41
C ILE A 71 -4.86 3.88 5.85
N GLU A 72 -4.37 4.76 6.72
CA GLU A 72 -3.00 4.72 7.20
C GLU A 72 -2.70 3.46 8.00
N LYS A 73 -3.70 2.91 8.67
CA LYS A 73 -3.56 1.65 9.42
C LYS A 73 -3.73 0.42 8.55
N GLY A 74 -4.10 0.58 7.29
CA GLY A 74 -4.35 -0.55 6.39
C GLY A 74 -5.67 -1.25 6.63
N VAL A 75 -6.58 -0.63 7.38
CA VAL A 75 -7.89 -1.22 7.71
C VAL A 75 -8.89 -1.00 6.58
N VAL A 76 -8.72 0.08 5.83
CA VAL A 76 -9.59 0.45 4.71
C VAL A 76 -8.74 0.67 3.48
N GLU A 77 -9.16 0.10 2.36
CA GLU A 77 -8.54 0.36 1.07
C GLU A 77 -9.34 1.46 0.37
N PRO A 78 -8.70 2.59 0.01
CA PRO A 78 -9.40 3.60 -0.78
C PRO A 78 -9.60 3.10 -2.21
N GLY A 79 -10.66 3.58 -2.85
CA GLY A 79 -10.78 3.40 -4.30
C GLY A 79 -9.64 4.12 -5.01
N ILE A 80 -9.43 3.77 -6.28
CA ILE A 80 -8.26 4.29 -7.02
C ILE A 80 -8.30 5.81 -7.17
N ALA A 81 -9.46 6.40 -7.40
CA ALA A 81 -9.56 7.84 -7.55
C ALA A 81 -9.21 8.56 -6.24
N MET A 82 -9.68 8.04 -5.12
CA MET A 82 -9.36 8.61 -3.81
C MET A 82 -7.88 8.41 -3.49
N PHE A 83 -7.33 7.25 -3.83
CA PHE A 83 -5.91 6.99 -3.63
C PHE A 83 -5.05 8.03 -4.37
N TYR A 84 -5.37 8.30 -5.64
CA TYR A 84 -4.66 9.32 -6.41
C TYR A 84 -4.83 10.72 -5.80
N SER A 85 -6.02 11.04 -5.30
CA SER A 85 -6.27 12.33 -4.67
C SER A 85 -5.42 12.51 -3.42
N ILE A 86 -5.34 11.49 -2.58
CA ILE A 86 -4.53 11.52 -1.37
C ILE A 86 -3.04 11.64 -1.73
N ALA A 87 -2.57 10.81 -2.67
CA ALA A 87 -1.18 10.84 -3.10
C ALA A 87 -0.81 12.22 -3.64
N SER A 88 -1.66 12.80 -4.47
CA SER A 88 -1.44 14.13 -5.05
C SER A 88 -1.36 15.19 -3.96
N ALA A 89 -2.26 15.13 -2.97
CA ALA A 89 -2.27 16.09 -1.86
C ALA A 89 -1.00 15.99 -1.02
N LEU A 90 -0.32 14.85 -1.05
CA LEU A 90 0.92 14.62 -0.31
C LEU A 90 2.18 14.84 -1.17
N GLY A 91 2.01 15.32 -2.40
CA GLY A 91 3.14 15.53 -3.30
C GLY A 91 3.73 14.26 -3.88
N LEU A 92 3.01 13.14 -3.78
CA LEU A 92 3.45 11.87 -4.35
C LEU A 92 2.94 11.73 -5.79
N SER A 93 3.75 11.11 -6.64
CA SER A 93 3.30 10.69 -7.95
C SER A 93 3.08 9.17 -7.93
N VAL A 94 2.09 8.73 -8.71
CA VAL A 94 1.80 7.31 -8.84
C VAL A 94 2.13 6.94 -10.28
N GLU A 95 3.02 5.97 -10.44
CA GLU A 95 3.47 5.54 -11.75
C GLU A 95 3.17 4.06 -11.95
N LEU A 96 2.79 3.72 -13.17
CA LEU A 96 2.59 2.34 -13.58
C LEU A 96 3.66 2.00 -14.61
N ASN A 97 4.44 0.99 -14.31
CA ASN A 97 5.51 0.56 -15.19
C ASN A 97 5.21 -0.82 -15.74
N LYS A 98 5.35 -0.98 -17.05
CA LYS A 98 5.17 -2.29 -17.66
C LYS A 98 6.36 -3.17 -17.28
N ARG A 99 6.04 -4.34 -16.72
CA ARG A 99 7.08 -5.31 -16.40
C ARG A 99 7.63 -5.91 -17.69
N ILE A 100 8.95 -5.89 -17.81
CA ILE A 100 9.64 -6.55 -18.91
C ILE A 100 9.97 -7.97 -18.45
N VAL A 101 9.44 -8.96 -19.21
CA VAL A 101 9.74 -10.36 -18.95
C VAL A 101 10.77 -10.78 -19.99
N VAL A 102 11.95 -11.16 -19.52
CA VAL A 102 13.02 -11.69 -20.38
C VAL A 102 12.98 -13.21 -20.25
N THR A 103 12.65 -13.87 -21.34
CA THR A 103 12.57 -15.34 -21.41
C THR A 103 13.74 -15.90 -22.19
#